data_f36c00cb8a7d9f14a8a82edbe214c7fc
#
_entry.id   f36c00cb8a7d9f14a8a82edbe214c7fc
#
_cell.length_a   1.000
_cell.length_b   1.000
_cell.length_c   1.000
_cell.angle_alpha   90.00
_cell.angle_beta   90.00
_cell.angle_gamma   90.00
#
_symmetry.space_group_name_H-M   'P 1'
#
loop_
_entity.id
_entity.type
_entity.pdbx_description
1 polymer ?
#
loop_
_entity_poly.entity_id
_entity_poly.type
_entity_poly.pdbx_seq_one_letter_code
_entity_poly.pdbx_strand_id
1 'polypeptide(L)'
;MSEKESNLETTSKMLEDYKAQGKDSAEKVEMLSNSIKGLELKINNLKAKNENSKGEIDRLTLDSNEKLRRANILEDLEKNLEGFAHSVKTVMNLSRHGKIGGIHGPVSRLIKVPTDYAVAIETALGGAMQNIVTGNEEDAKRAIRTLKENKGGRATFLPIATIKPRYLNENGIDSCFGFIGVASDLCDCKDEYKGILQNLLGKIVIAEDLNSAVSIAKKYSYRFKVVTLDGQVVNAGGSLTGGSLNKRTGLLSRASEIEKYRKEAKALADKANELKERYSNSQQEFAKYEADILGTRGDLSTEQQELIRLRTEYKACQNEYDSLVSSIDFTKNEIVECENKISNLQKDKETADKEFSAFEEEIANIEKT
;
A
#
# COMPACT_ATOMS: atom_id res chain seq x y z
N MET A 1 -48.14 -65.38 -3.98
CA MET A 1 -46.72 -65.37 -4.34
C MET A 1 -46.41 -64.24 -5.37
N SER A 2 -47.01 -64.26 -6.58
CA SER A 2 -46.71 -63.31 -7.65
C SER A 2 -46.85 -61.83 -7.25
N GLU A 3 -47.85 -61.45 -6.47
CA GLU A 3 -48.03 -60.06 -5.99
C GLU A 3 -46.91 -59.64 -4.99
N LYS A 4 -46.53 -60.53 -4.05
CA LYS A 4 -45.42 -60.25 -3.12
C LYS A 4 -44.06 -60.13 -3.84
N GLU A 5 -43.83 -60.94 -4.88
CA GLU A 5 -42.61 -60.89 -5.67
C GLU A 5 -42.58 -59.61 -6.52
N SER A 6 -43.70 -59.15 -7.10
CA SER A 6 -43.80 -57.85 -7.79
C SER A 6 -43.55 -56.68 -6.86
N ASN A 7 -44.09 -56.70 -5.64
CA ASN A 7 -43.85 -55.68 -4.62
C ASN A 7 -42.35 -55.66 -4.20
N LEU A 8 -41.73 -56.84 -4.05
CA LEU A 8 -40.30 -56.96 -3.70
C LEU A 8 -39.41 -56.33 -4.79
N GLU A 9 -39.74 -56.60 -6.08
CA GLU A 9 -39.00 -55.99 -7.23
C GLU A 9 -39.14 -54.45 -7.23
N THR A 10 -40.35 -53.96 -6.98
CA THR A 10 -40.63 -52.50 -6.94
C THR A 10 -39.85 -51.85 -5.79
N THR A 11 -39.92 -52.43 -4.59
CA THR A 11 -39.22 -51.94 -3.39
C THR A 11 -37.69 -52.01 -3.57
N SER A 12 -37.17 -53.04 -4.25
CA SER A 12 -35.75 -53.14 -4.62
C SER A 12 -35.30 -52.01 -5.52
N LYS A 13 -36.08 -51.66 -6.55
CA LYS A 13 -35.79 -50.51 -7.45
C LYS A 13 -35.80 -49.19 -6.68
N MET A 14 -36.77 -48.98 -5.79
CA MET A 14 -36.82 -47.79 -4.95
C MET A 14 -35.59 -47.66 -4.03
N LEU A 15 -35.09 -48.79 -3.47
CA LEU A 15 -33.89 -48.81 -2.68
C LEU A 15 -32.65 -48.37 -3.49
N GLU A 16 -32.50 -48.87 -4.71
CA GLU A 16 -31.41 -48.49 -5.60
C GLU A 16 -31.49 -46.97 -5.94
N ASP A 17 -32.69 -46.46 -6.22
CA ASP A 17 -32.92 -45.03 -6.50
C ASP A 17 -32.60 -44.14 -5.30
N TYR A 18 -33.07 -44.49 -4.09
CA TYR A 18 -32.74 -43.74 -2.87
C TYR A 18 -31.24 -43.77 -2.54
N LYS A 19 -30.60 -44.92 -2.77
CA LYS A 19 -29.14 -45.07 -2.58
C LYS A 19 -28.35 -44.20 -3.56
N ALA A 20 -28.76 -44.16 -4.80
CA ALA A 20 -28.12 -43.30 -5.83
C ALA A 20 -28.30 -41.81 -5.50
N GLN A 21 -29.53 -41.38 -5.19
CA GLN A 21 -29.83 -40.00 -4.82
C GLN A 21 -29.11 -39.58 -3.53
N GLY A 22 -29.07 -40.49 -2.53
CA GLY A 22 -28.35 -40.21 -1.28
C GLY A 22 -26.84 -40.08 -1.47
N LYS A 23 -26.25 -40.82 -2.42
CA LYS A 23 -24.83 -40.65 -2.79
C LYS A 23 -24.58 -39.30 -3.48
N ASP A 24 -25.41 -38.93 -4.44
CA ASP A 24 -25.31 -37.66 -5.15
C ASP A 24 -25.43 -36.46 -4.18
N SER A 25 -26.42 -36.52 -3.28
CA SER A 25 -26.59 -35.50 -2.25
C SER A 25 -25.40 -35.43 -1.28
N ALA A 26 -24.82 -36.56 -0.89
CA ALA A 26 -23.65 -36.60 -0.02
C ALA A 26 -22.41 -35.98 -0.71
N GLU A 27 -22.21 -36.25 -2.01
CA GLU A 27 -21.14 -35.62 -2.80
C GLU A 27 -21.34 -34.11 -2.90
N LYS A 28 -22.57 -33.62 -3.09
CA LYS A 28 -22.88 -32.18 -3.08
C LYS A 28 -22.59 -31.53 -1.72
N VAL A 29 -22.98 -32.16 -0.62
CA VAL A 29 -22.67 -31.70 0.74
C VAL A 29 -21.16 -31.56 0.95
N GLU A 30 -20.36 -32.52 0.47
CA GLU A 30 -18.90 -32.46 0.54
C GLU A 30 -18.34 -31.32 -0.32
N MET A 31 -18.80 -31.17 -1.55
CA MET A 31 -18.37 -30.09 -2.44
C MET A 31 -18.68 -28.71 -1.85
N LEU A 32 -19.90 -28.49 -1.34
CA LEU A 32 -20.29 -27.23 -0.70
C LEU A 32 -19.45 -26.94 0.55
N SER A 33 -19.20 -27.96 1.38
CA SER A 33 -18.34 -27.83 2.57
C SER A 33 -16.91 -27.44 2.19
N ASN A 34 -16.34 -28.05 1.15
CA ASN A 34 -14.99 -27.74 0.69
C ASN A 34 -14.93 -26.34 0.04
N SER A 35 -15.99 -25.90 -0.66
CA SER A 35 -16.12 -24.55 -1.18
C SER A 35 -16.08 -23.50 -0.05
N ILE A 36 -16.84 -23.72 1.02
CA ILE A 36 -16.83 -22.84 2.21
C ILE A 36 -15.43 -22.73 2.79
N LYS A 37 -14.74 -23.86 3.02
CA LYS A 37 -13.37 -23.87 3.54
C LYS A 37 -12.41 -23.09 2.64
N GLY A 38 -12.55 -23.24 1.31
CA GLY A 38 -11.74 -22.49 0.34
C GLY A 38 -11.99 -21.00 0.41
N LEU A 39 -13.24 -20.57 0.55
CA LEU A 39 -13.60 -19.15 0.73
C LEU A 39 -13.11 -18.59 2.07
N GLU A 40 -13.21 -19.34 3.15
CA GLU A 40 -12.69 -18.95 4.47
C GLU A 40 -11.17 -18.73 4.45
N LEU A 41 -10.42 -19.58 3.76
CA LEU A 41 -8.98 -19.38 3.56
C LEU A 41 -8.67 -18.10 2.79
N LYS A 42 -9.44 -17.79 1.74
CA LYS A 42 -9.29 -16.54 0.98
C LYS A 42 -9.58 -15.32 1.86
N ILE A 43 -10.64 -15.35 2.65
CA ILE A 43 -11.00 -14.30 3.61
C ILE A 43 -9.87 -14.08 4.62
N ASN A 44 -9.33 -15.12 5.22
CA ASN A 44 -8.26 -15.01 6.21
C ASN A 44 -6.99 -14.39 5.60
N ASN A 45 -6.63 -14.77 4.38
CA ASN A 45 -5.50 -14.19 3.66
C ASN A 45 -5.73 -12.69 3.35
N LEU A 46 -6.94 -12.32 2.88
CA LEU A 46 -7.30 -10.92 2.64
C LEU A 46 -7.30 -10.11 3.93
N LYS A 47 -7.80 -10.66 5.03
CA LYS A 47 -7.83 -9.98 6.33
C LYS A 47 -6.42 -9.64 6.82
N ALA A 48 -5.51 -10.61 6.80
CA ALA A 48 -4.12 -10.40 7.19
C ALA A 48 -3.43 -9.35 6.29
N LYS A 49 -3.67 -9.41 4.96
CA LYS A 49 -3.14 -8.43 4.00
C LYS A 49 -3.71 -7.02 4.25
N ASN A 50 -5.00 -6.93 4.56
CA ASN A 50 -5.68 -5.68 4.82
C ASN A 50 -5.21 -5.01 6.11
N GLU A 51 -4.97 -5.77 7.18
CA GLU A 51 -4.40 -5.24 8.43
C GLU A 51 -3.02 -4.63 8.20
N ASN A 52 -2.14 -5.34 7.48
CA ASN A 52 -0.82 -4.82 7.12
C ASN A 52 -0.91 -3.55 6.25
N SER A 53 -1.78 -3.57 5.23
CA SER A 53 -1.97 -2.42 4.33
C SER A 53 -2.50 -1.20 5.06
N LYS A 54 -3.43 -1.39 6.01
CA LYS A 54 -3.97 -0.29 6.83
C LYS A 54 -2.86 0.37 7.67
N GLY A 55 -2.04 -0.44 8.35
CA GLY A 55 -0.92 0.08 9.14
C GLY A 55 0.10 0.85 8.29
N GLU A 56 0.38 0.38 7.06
CA GLU A 56 1.28 1.06 6.13
C GLU A 56 0.67 2.37 5.60
N ILE A 57 -0.62 2.40 5.27
CA ILE A 57 -1.35 3.61 4.87
C ILE A 57 -1.30 4.67 5.97
N ASP A 58 -1.56 4.29 7.21
CA ASP A 58 -1.54 5.20 8.34
C ASP A 58 -0.15 5.79 8.56
N ARG A 59 0.90 4.95 8.47
CA ARG A 59 2.30 5.39 8.57
C ARG A 59 2.68 6.36 7.46
N LEU A 60 2.41 6.01 6.20
CA LEU A 60 2.74 6.87 5.05
C LEU A 60 1.99 8.20 5.11
N THR A 61 0.74 8.19 5.58
CA THR A 61 -0.07 9.40 5.75
C THR A 61 0.52 10.28 6.87
N LEU A 62 0.94 9.69 7.99
CA LEU A 62 1.59 10.41 9.09
C LEU A 62 2.91 11.04 8.64
N ASP A 63 3.76 10.26 7.97
CA ASP A 63 5.07 10.73 7.48
C ASP A 63 4.90 11.87 6.45
N SER A 64 3.92 11.75 5.53
CA SER A 64 3.58 12.81 4.57
C SER A 64 3.16 14.10 5.28
N ASN A 65 2.26 14.00 6.27
CA ASN A 65 1.78 15.15 7.04
C ASN A 65 2.91 15.80 7.87
N GLU A 66 3.84 15.00 8.40
CA GLU A 66 5.01 15.55 9.10
C GLU A 66 5.91 16.35 8.17
N LYS A 67 6.20 15.82 6.98
CA LYS A 67 6.98 16.53 5.96
C LYS A 67 6.29 17.83 5.53
N LEU A 68 4.99 17.77 5.29
CA LEU A 68 4.20 18.96 4.91
C LEU A 68 4.20 20.01 6.02
N ARG A 69 4.07 19.61 7.29
CA ARG A 69 4.15 20.52 8.44
C ARG A 69 5.51 21.21 8.52
N ARG A 70 6.61 20.44 8.30
CA ARG A 70 7.97 21.03 8.27
C ARG A 70 8.10 22.06 7.14
N ALA A 71 7.59 21.75 5.95
CA ALA A 71 7.58 22.70 4.83
C ALA A 71 6.81 23.98 5.18
N ASN A 72 5.62 23.86 5.77
CA ASN A 72 4.78 24.99 6.14
C ASN A 72 5.44 25.88 7.21
N ILE A 73 6.09 25.27 8.23
CA ILE A 73 6.84 26.03 9.25
C ILE A 73 7.96 26.85 8.58
N LEU A 74 8.73 26.23 7.68
CA LEU A 74 9.80 26.93 6.96
C LEU A 74 9.26 28.07 6.07
N GLU A 75 8.13 27.87 5.42
CA GLU A 75 7.45 28.91 4.66
C GLU A 75 7.00 30.09 5.52
N ASP A 76 6.43 29.81 6.67
CA ASP A 76 6.00 30.86 7.60
C ASP A 76 7.20 31.66 8.13
N LEU A 77 8.31 31.00 8.46
CA LEU A 77 9.57 31.65 8.81
C LEU A 77 10.09 32.52 7.66
N GLU A 78 9.95 32.07 6.41
CA GLU A 78 10.35 32.84 5.24
C GLU A 78 9.42 34.03 4.97
N LYS A 79 8.10 33.83 5.05
CA LYS A 79 7.10 34.91 4.88
C LYS A 79 7.28 36.02 5.90
N ASN A 80 7.57 35.66 7.15
CA ASN A 80 7.78 36.58 8.26
C ASN A 80 9.20 37.15 8.31
N LEU A 81 10.05 36.80 7.34
CA LEU A 81 11.45 37.28 7.29
C LEU A 81 12.24 36.91 8.56
N GLU A 82 11.92 35.76 9.18
CA GLU A 82 12.63 35.30 10.38
C GLU A 82 14.10 35.00 10.06
N GLY A 83 15.01 35.55 10.90
CA GLY A 83 16.45 35.52 10.68
C GLY A 83 17.00 36.76 9.96
N PHE A 84 16.15 37.66 9.40
CA PHE A 84 16.58 38.91 8.84
C PHE A 84 16.68 40.02 9.92
N ALA A 85 17.59 40.95 9.72
CA ALA A 85 17.73 42.12 10.53
C ALA A 85 16.47 43.00 10.52
N HIS A 86 16.19 43.71 11.58
CA HIS A 86 15.02 44.59 11.69
C HIS A 86 14.91 45.58 10.52
N SER A 87 16.04 46.16 10.12
CA SER A 87 16.11 47.08 8.97
C SER A 87 15.62 46.47 7.66
N VAL A 88 15.98 45.21 7.41
CA VAL A 88 15.53 44.47 6.21
C VAL A 88 14.04 44.19 6.29
N LYS A 89 13.55 43.71 7.45
CA LYS A 89 12.12 43.51 7.68
C LYS A 89 11.32 44.79 7.44
N THR A 90 11.81 45.91 7.97
CA THR A 90 11.16 47.22 7.80
C THR A 90 11.04 47.61 6.33
N VAL A 91 12.14 47.56 5.57
CA VAL A 91 12.14 47.90 4.13
C VAL A 91 11.21 46.98 3.35
N MET A 92 11.28 45.68 3.59
CA MET A 92 10.45 44.71 2.88
C MET A 92 8.96 44.89 3.17
N ASN A 93 8.60 45.22 4.41
CA ASN A 93 7.21 45.50 4.80
C ASN A 93 6.71 46.80 4.16
N LEU A 94 7.52 47.85 4.16
CA LEU A 94 7.16 49.12 3.50
C LEU A 94 7.01 48.97 1.97
N SER A 95 7.85 48.14 1.36
CA SER A 95 7.76 47.81 -0.05
C SER A 95 6.47 47.01 -0.36
N ARG A 96 6.15 46.01 0.44
CA ARG A 96 4.89 45.22 0.27
C ARG A 96 3.63 46.09 0.37
N HIS A 97 3.66 47.14 1.19
CA HIS A 97 2.54 48.10 1.33
C HIS A 97 2.60 49.25 0.33
N GLY A 98 3.47 49.17 -0.69
CA GLY A 98 3.58 50.20 -1.75
C GLY A 98 4.15 51.54 -1.30
N LYS A 99 4.69 51.66 -0.08
CA LYS A 99 5.28 52.90 0.44
C LYS A 99 6.67 53.21 -0.14
N ILE A 100 7.39 52.17 -0.59
CA ILE A 100 8.70 52.30 -1.26
C ILE A 100 8.66 51.41 -2.50
N GLY A 101 8.97 52.01 -3.67
CA GLY A 101 9.08 51.29 -4.95
C GLY A 101 10.54 50.94 -5.28
N GLY A 102 10.75 50.10 -6.26
CA GLY A 102 12.06 49.73 -6.81
C GLY A 102 12.87 48.77 -5.92
N ILE A 103 12.22 48.10 -4.95
CA ILE A 103 12.84 47.09 -4.09
C ILE A 103 12.60 45.72 -4.68
N HIS A 104 13.69 45.02 -5.09
CA HIS A 104 13.62 43.64 -5.61
C HIS A 104 13.61 42.58 -4.49
N GLY A 105 14.35 42.84 -3.40
CA GLY A 105 14.42 41.98 -2.24
C GLY A 105 15.83 41.75 -1.70
N PRO A 106 16.00 41.01 -0.62
CA PRO A 106 17.31 40.63 -0.11
C PRO A 106 18.00 39.62 -1.05
N VAL A 107 19.31 39.64 -1.13
CA VAL A 107 20.13 38.78 -1.99
C VAL A 107 19.77 37.30 -1.81
N SER A 108 19.59 36.86 -0.56
CA SER A 108 19.23 35.45 -0.26
C SER A 108 17.92 34.97 -0.89
N ARG A 109 17.02 35.87 -1.32
CA ARG A 109 15.78 35.55 -2.01
C ARG A 109 15.85 35.59 -3.52
N LEU A 110 16.90 36.18 -4.05
CA LEU A 110 17.06 36.40 -5.48
C LEU A 110 17.99 35.37 -6.14
N ILE A 111 18.73 34.62 -5.34
CA ILE A 111 19.64 33.58 -5.79
C ILE A 111 19.10 32.19 -5.42
N LYS A 112 19.36 31.21 -6.28
CA LYS A 112 19.11 29.78 -6.05
C LYS A 112 20.44 29.07 -5.92
N VAL A 113 20.57 28.26 -4.89
CA VAL A 113 21.77 27.50 -4.59
C VAL A 113 21.42 26.03 -4.43
N PRO A 114 22.09 25.09 -5.13
CA PRO A 114 21.97 23.67 -4.88
C PRO A 114 22.30 23.35 -3.42
N THR A 115 21.60 22.36 -2.85
CA THR A 115 21.72 21.98 -1.43
C THR A 115 23.16 21.68 -1.03
N ASP A 116 23.93 21.06 -1.92
CA ASP A 116 25.32 20.64 -1.67
C ASP A 116 26.28 21.83 -1.46
N TYR A 117 25.95 22.99 -2.02
CA TYR A 117 26.76 24.21 -1.92
C TYR A 117 26.17 25.25 -0.96
N ALA A 118 24.98 25.00 -0.41
CA ALA A 118 24.26 25.99 0.41
C ALA A 118 25.09 26.53 1.56
N VAL A 119 25.74 25.66 2.35
CA VAL A 119 26.59 26.03 3.49
C VAL A 119 27.80 26.88 3.05
N ALA A 120 28.47 26.48 1.98
CA ALA A 120 29.61 27.21 1.44
C ALA A 120 29.22 28.61 0.94
N ILE A 121 28.11 28.72 0.21
CA ILE A 121 27.62 29.98 -0.34
C ILE A 121 27.08 30.90 0.75
N GLU A 122 26.37 30.35 1.75
CA GLU A 122 25.94 31.11 2.94
C GLU A 122 27.14 31.71 3.68
N THR A 123 28.17 30.90 3.88
CA THR A 123 29.43 31.36 4.51
C THR A 123 30.16 32.36 3.65
N ALA A 124 30.20 32.17 2.34
CA ALA A 124 30.83 33.07 1.39
C ALA A 124 30.18 34.46 1.40
N LEU A 125 28.84 34.53 1.39
CA LEU A 125 28.08 35.75 1.44
C LEU A 125 28.06 36.39 2.81
N GLY A 126 27.97 35.56 3.88
CA GLY A 126 27.84 36.07 5.24
C GLY A 126 26.72 37.12 5.38
N GLY A 127 27.03 38.28 5.91
CA GLY A 127 26.04 39.37 6.09
C GLY A 127 25.47 39.91 4.77
N ALA A 128 26.16 39.73 3.65
CA ALA A 128 25.70 40.20 2.35
C ALA A 128 24.42 39.51 1.84
N MET A 129 24.05 38.35 2.43
CA MET A 129 22.76 37.67 2.18
C MET A 129 21.56 38.59 2.44
N GLN A 130 21.71 39.51 3.38
CA GLN A 130 20.67 40.44 3.82
C GLN A 130 20.70 41.78 3.05
N ASN A 131 21.67 42.00 2.18
CA ASN A 131 21.74 43.21 1.36
C ASN A 131 20.52 43.27 0.44
N ILE A 132 19.93 44.45 0.32
CA ILE A 132 18.69 44.67 -0.40
C ILE A 132 19.02 45.12 -1.83
N VAL A 133 18.56 44.39 -2.82
CA VAL A 133 18.71 44.74 -4.23
C VAL A 133 17.64 45.76 -4.61
N THR A 134 18.07 46.83 -5.29
CA THR A 134 17.21 47.91 -5.79
C THR A 134 17.42 48.12 -7.28
N GLY A 135 16.42 48.66 -7.98
CA GLY A 135 16.54 48.93 -9.42
C GLY A 135 17.65 49.94 -9.76
N ASN A 136 17.69 51.05 -9.01
CA ASN A 136 18.64 52.15 -9.25
C ASN A 136 19.03 52.83 -7.92
N GLU A 137 19.92 53.81 -7.99
CA GLU A 137 20.41 54.58 -6.83
C GLU A 137 19.32 55.43 -6.18
N GLU A 138 18.37 55.96 -6.93
CA GLU A 138 17.31 56.81 -6.40
C GLU A 138 16.35 55.96 -5.52
N ASP A 139 16.08 54.72 -5.91
CA ASP A 139 15.31 53.78 -5.09
C ASP A 139 16.03 53.45 -3.78
N ALA A 140 17.35 53.27 -3.84
CA ALA A 140 18.19 53.06 -2.67
C ALA A 140 18.18 54.26 -1.72
N LYS A 141 18.32 55.50 -2.27
CA LYS A 141 18.28 56.73 -1.49
C LYS A 141 16.93 56.93 -0.80
N ARG A 142 15.82 56.64 -1.50
CA ARG A 142 14.47 56.70 -0.92
C ARG A 142 14.35 55.71 0.26
N ALA A 143 14.76 54.47 0.07
CA ALA A 143 14.73 53.45 1.10
C ALA A 143 15.58 53.82 2.33
N ILE A 144 16.80 54.41 2.12
CA ILE A 144 17.68 54.91 3.20
C ILE A 144 17.01 56.05 3.96
N ARG A 145 16.38 57.02 3.28
CA ARG A 145 15.66 58.12 3.91
C ARG A 145 14.52 57.62 4.78
N THR A 146 13.69 56.70 4.23
CA THR A 146 12.57 56.14 4.95
C THR A 146 13.01 55.30 6.14
N LEU A 147 14.11 54.54 6.07
CA LEU A 147 14.70 53.86 7.23
C LEU A 147 15.12 54.83 8.30
N LYS A 148 15.74 55.97 7.95
CA LYS A 148 16.17 57.02 8.90
C LYS A 148 14.98 57.66 9.59
N GLU A 149 13.92 58.00 8.85
CA GLU A 149 12.69 58.60 9.38
C GLU A 149 11.96 57.66 10.35
N ASN A 150 11.91 56.37 10.04
CA ASN A 150 11.25 55.36 10.86
C ASN A 150 12.15 54.75 11.95
N LYS A 151 13.36 55.27 12.16
CA LYS A 151 14.36 54.68 13.08
C LYS A 151 14.57 53.18 12.86
N GLY A 152 14.46 52.73 11.62
CA GLY A 152 14.44 51.29 11.21
C GLY A 152 15.82 50.63 11.20
N GLY A 153 16.89 51.29 11.63
CA GLY A 153 18.24 50.75 11.62
C GLY A 153 18.99 51.03 10.31
N ARG A 154 20.00 50.20 10.03
CA ARG A 154 20.86 50.33 8.83
C ARG A 154 20.75 49.09 7.96
N ALA A 155 20.69 49.25 6.65
CA ALA A 155 20.75 48.20 5.66
C ALA A 155 21.70 48.62 4.50
N THR A 156 22.28 47.62 3.85
CA THR A 156 23.08 47.85 2.61
C THR A 156 22.17 47.62 1.43
N PHE A 157 22.26 48.56 0.46
CA PHE A 157 21.50 48.49 -0.76
C PHE A 157 22.43 48.27 -1.95
N LEU A 158 22.00 47.44 -2.90
CA LEU A 158 22.74 47.07 -4.11
C LEU A 158 21.92 47.49 -5.36
N PRO A 159 22.15 48.72 -5.90
CA PRO A 159 21.45 49.13 -7.12
C PRO A 159 21.96 48.36 -8.34
N ILE A 160 21.05 47.71 -9.06
CA ILE A 160 21.37 46.93 -10.27
C ILE A 160 22.10 47.78 -11.32
N ALA A 161 21.66 49.02 -11.51
CA ALA A 161 22.24 49.92 -12.50
C ALA A 161 23.70 50.31 -12.22
N THR A 162 24.16 50.26 -10.96
CA THR A 162 25.48 50.77 -10.55
C THR A 162 26.48 49.67 -10.22
N ILE A 163 25.99 48.54 -9.70
CA ILE A 163 26.85 47.43 -9.28
C ILE A 163 27.50 46.76 -10.50
N LYS A 164 28.84 46.75 -10.53
CA LYS A 164 29.60 46.10 -11.61
C LYS A 164 30.02 44.69 -11.21
N PRO A 165 29.96 43.71 -12.13
CA PRO A 165 30.45 42.35 -11.90
C PRO A 165 31.95 42.33 -11.60
N ARG A 166 32.39 41.36 -10.84
CA ARG A 166 33.80 41.10 -10.54
C ARG A 166 34.07 39.63 -10.86
N TYR A 167 35.22 39.41 -11.49
CA TYR A 167 35.60 38.07 -11.92
C TYR A 167 36.95 37.68 -11.31
N LEU A 168 37.12 36.39 -11.06
CA LEU A 168 38.40 35.80 -10.69
C LEU A 168 39.19 35.52 -11.96
N ASN A 169 40.32 36.21 -12.17
CA ASN A 169 41.17 36.03 -13.35
C ASN A 169 42.47 35.39 -12.95
N GLU A 170 42.42 34.14 -12.47
CA GLU A 170 43.59 33.38 -12.07
C GLU A 170 43.75 32.16 -12.97
N ASN A 171 44.86 32.07 -13.71
CA ASN A 171 45.11 30.97 -14.62
C ASN A 171 45.38 29.65 -13.87
N GLY A 172 44.79 28.54 -14.33
CA GLY A 172 45.04 27.20 -13.80
C GLY A 172 44.52 26.94 -12.42
N ILE A 173 43.50 27.69 -11.98
CA ILE A 173 42.82 27.45 -10.69
C ILE A 173 41.95 26.21 -10.72
N ASP A 174 41.33 25.94 -11.86
CA ASP A 174 40.53 24.76 -12.15
C ASP A 174 41.29 23.45 -12.09
N SER A 175 42.60 23.51 -12.26
CA SER A 175 43.50 22.35 -12.15
C SER A 175 44.00 22.11 -10.72
N CYS A 176 43.61 22.89 -9.73
CA CYS A 176 44.01 22.71 -8.35
C CYS A 176 43.23 21.56 -7.70
N PHE A 177 43.95 20.72 -6.93
CA PHE A 177 43.31 19.62 -6.18
C PHE A 177 42.29 20.19 -5.21
N GLY A 178 41.05 19.57 -5.20
CA GLY A 178 39.96 19.98 -4.33
C GLY A 178 39.25 21.30 -4.74
N PHE A 179 39.54 21.87 -5.92
CA PHE A 179 38.79 22.99 -6.47
C PHE A 179 37.43 22.51 -6.92
N ILE A 180 36.37 23.16 -6.46
CA ILE A 180 34.96 22.83 -6.85
C ILE A 180 34.49 23.83 -7.93
N GLY A 181 34.72 25.12 -7.73
CA GLY A 181 34.28 26.15 -8.65
C GLY A 181 34.39 27.56 -8.07
N VAL A 182 34.13 28.56 -8.90
CA VAL A 182 33.89 29.92 -8.42
C VAL A 182 32.51 30.02 -7.85
N ALA A 183 32.34 30.63 -6.68
CA ALA A 183 31.08 30.64 -5.94
C ALA A 183 29.91 31.23 -6.76
N SER A 184 30.16 32.19 -7.67
CA SER A 184 29.13 32.72 -8.58
C SER A 184 28.60 31.72 -9.58
N ASP A 185 29.44 30.75 -9.99
CA ASP A 185 29.09 29.76 -11.03
C ASP A 185 28.33 28.56 -10.46
N LEU A 186 28.36 28.41 -9.13
CA LEU A 186 27.63 27.40 -8.36
C LEU A 186 26.21 27.86 -7.95
N CYS A 187 25.82 29.08 -8.36
CA CYS A 187 24.53 29.68 -8.03
C CYS A 187 23.78 30.06 -9.32
N ASP A 188 22.46 30.03 -9.23
CA ASP A 188 21.60 30.53 -10.32
C ASP A 188 20.75 31.72 -9.86
N CYS A 189 20.46 32.63 -10.79
CA CYS A 189 19.56 33.74 -10.57
C CYS A 189 18.98 34.23 -11.90
N LYS A 190 17.99 35.14 -11.85
CA LYS A 190 17.53 35.83 -13.05
C LYS A 190 18.64 36.69 -13.66
N ASP A 191 18.63 36.83 -14.99
CA ASP A 191 19.68 37.59 -15.73
C ASP A 191 19.91 39.01 -15.20
N GLU A 192 18.86 39.67 -14.76
CA GLU A 192 18.95 41.04 -14.19
C GLU A 192 19.81 41.08 -12.89
N TYR A 193 19.97 39.98 -12.16
CA TYR A 193 20.74 39.93 -10.92
C TYR A 193 22.15 39.35 -11.10
N LYS A 194 22.51 38.84 -12.28
CA LYS A 194 23.83 38.24 -12.54
C LYS A 194 24.99 39.17 -12.19
N GLY A 195 24.87 40.48 -12.50
CA GLY A 195 25.88 41.46 -12.12
C GLY A 195 26.12 41.58 -10.61
N ILE A 196 25.05 41.50 -9.83
CA ILE A 196 25.12 41.50 -8.35
C ILE A 196 25.72 40.19 -7.83
N LEU A 197 25.27 39.05 -8.35
CA LEU A 197 25.80 37.75 -7.98
C LEU A 197 27.30 37.66 -8.20
N GLN A 198 27.77 38.11 -9.38
CA GLN A 198 29.18 38.14 -9.72
C GLN A 198 29.96 39.20 -8.93
N ASN A 199 29.36 40.31 -8.57
CA ASN A 199 30.00 41.29 -7.69
C ASN A 199 30.30 40.68 -6.30
N LEU A 200 29.35 39.95 -5.74
CA LEU A 200 29.47 39.37 -4.40
C LEU A 200 30.30 38.11 -4.35
N LEU A 201 30.14 37.19 -5.33
CA LEU A 201 30.69 35.85 -5.32
C LEU A 201 31.73 35.55 -6.38
N GLY A 202 31.87 36.40 -7.40
CA GLY A 202 32.75 36.13 -8.55
C GLY A 202 34.26 36.17 -8.27
N LYS A 203 34.68 36.48 -7.04
CA LYS A 203 36.07 36.37 -6.58
C LYS A 203 36.23 35.43 -5.39
N ILE A 204 35.26 34.58 -5.11
CA ILE A 204 35.30 33.61 -4.04
C ILE A 204 35.38 32.22 -4.64
N VAL A 205 36.32 31.43 -4.18
CA VAL A 205 36.51 30.04 -4.61
C VAL A 205 35.87 29.10 -3.60
N ILE A 206 35.23 28.05 -4.10
CA ILE A 206 34.76 26.95 -3.27
C ILE A 206 35.73 25.79 -3.43
N ALA A 207 36.15 25.21 -2.30
CA ALA A 207 37.04 24.05 -2.20
C ALA A 207 36.38 22.92 -1.43
N GLU A 208 36.84 21.70 -1.66
CA GLU A 208 36.29 20.49 -1.04
C GLU A 208 36.46 20.50 0.48
N ASP A 209 37.70 20.74 0.94
CA ASP A 209 38.07 20.73 2.35
C ASP A 209 39.08 21.84 2.72
N LEU A 210 39.41 21.96 4.01
CA LEU A 210 40.29 22.98 4.52
C LEU A 210 41.74 22.85 3.98
N ASN A 211 42.24 21.62 3.79
CA ASN A 211 43.59 21.39 3.26
C ASN A 211 43.69 21.88 1.81
N SER A 212 42.70 21.53 1.01
CA SER A 212 42.57 22.00 -0.37
C SER A 212 42.45 23.54 -0.42
N ALA A 213 41.61 24.11 0.46
CA ALA A 213 41.40 25.57 0.53
C ALA A 213 42.67 26.31 0.88
N VAL A 214 43.47 25.84 1.85
CA VAL A 214 44.77 26.42 2.23
C VAL A 214 45.78 26.25 1.13
N SER A 215 45.85 25.12 0.45
CA SER A 215 46.73 24.84 -0.65
C SER A 215 46.48 25.77 -1.84
N ILE A 216 45.18 25.92 -2.22
CA ILE A 216 44.76 26.87 -3.28
C ILE A 216 45.11 28.31 -2.89
N ALA A 217 44.74 28.75 -1.70
CA ALA A 217 45.01 30.12 -1.23
C ALA A 217 46.51 30.42 -1.22
N LYS A 218 47.37 29.48 -0.73
CA LYS A 218 48.84 29.64 -0.72
C LYS A 218 49.41 29.76 -2.12
N LYS A 219 48.98 28.90 -3.07
CA LYS A 219 49.45 28.92 -4.46
C LYS A 219 49.26 30.30 -5.12
N TYR A 220 48.15 30.97 -4.77
CA TYR A 220 47.80 32.29 -5.30
C TYR A 220 48.07 33.44 -4.31
N SER A 221 48.95 33.25 -3.35
CA SER A 221 49.42 34.27 -2.41
C SER A 221 48.30 34.95 -1.62
N TYR A 222 47.25 34.19 -1.26
CA TYR A 222 46.10 34.64 -0.50
C TYR A 222 45.34 35.86 -1.06
N ARG A 223 45.27 35.99 -2.39
CA ARG A 223 44.67 37.15 -3.05
C ARG A 223 43.16 37.17 -3.04
N PHE A 224 42.53 36.06 -2.83
CA PHE A 224 41.08 35.92 -2.81
C PHE A 224 40.63 35.01 -1.66
N LYS A 225 39.33 35.03 -1.36
CA LYS A 225 38.72 34.20 -0.34
C LYS A 225 38.47 32.78 -0.90
N VAL A 226 38.77 31.77 -0.12
CA VAL A 226 38.40 30.38 -0.38
C VAL A 226 37.50 29.88 0.74
N VAL A 227 36.39 29.24 0.39
CA VAL A 227 35.42 28.69 1.33
C VAL A 227 35.25 27.20 1.07
N THR A 228 35.24 26.36 2.10
CA THR A 228 35.03 24.92 1.96
C THR A 228 33.56 24.55 1.94
N LEU A 229 33.24 23.33 1.48
CA LEU A 229 31.85 22.83 1.47
C LEU A 229 31.23 22.78 2.88
N ASP A 230 32.03 22.52 3.89
CA ASP A 230 31.61 22.54 5.30
C ASP A 230 31.65 23.92 5.95
N GLY A 231 31.96 24.98 5.19
CA GLY A 231 31.89 26.38 5.64
C GLY A 231 33.14 26.90 6.38
N GLN A 232 34.30 26.28 6.23
CA GLN A 232 35.55 26.87 6.71
C GLN A 232 36.04 27.93 5.71
N VAL A 233 36.73 28.93 6.19
CA VAL A 233 37.12 30.07 5.34
C VAL A 233 38.61 30.38 5.43
N VAL A 234 39.27 30.46 4.30
CA VAL A 234 40.57 31.08 4.15
C VAL A 234 40.37 32.46 3.54
N ASN A 235 40.57 33.51 4.33
CA ASN A 235 40.35 34.88 3.88
C ASN A 235 41.49 35.38 2.99
N ALA A 236 41.21 36.38 2.15
CA ALA A 236 42.25 37.15 1.51
C ALA A 236 43.18 37.73 2.60
N GLY A 237 44.52 37.60 2.39
CA GLY A 237 45.50 38.00 3.39
C GLY A 237 45.88 36.87 4.40
N GLY A 238 45.25 35.66 4.32
CA GLY A 238 45.71 34.43 4.99
C GLY A 238 45.08 34.11 6.35
N SER A 239 44.17 34.93 6.86
CA SER A 239 43.49 34.56 8.10
C SER A 239 42.50 33.40 7.87
N LEU A 240 42.39 32.51 8.86
CA LEU A 240 41.48 31.38 8.84
C LEU A 240 40.30 31.63 9.76
N THR A 241 39.11 31.31 9.30
CA THR A 241 37.89 31.32 10.10
C THR A 241 37.22 29.96 9.99
N GLY A 242 36.98 29.31 11.10
CA GLY A 242 36.42 27.95 11.11
C GLY A 242 35.84 27.57 12.48
N GLY A 243 35.28 26.39 12.53
CA GLY A 243 34.64 25.82 13.72
C GLY A 243 33.30 25.16 13.36
N SER A 244 32.56 24.74 14.37
CA SER A 244 31.24 24.16 14.12
C SER A 244 30.22 25.24 13.77
N LEU A 245 29.61 25.12 12.59
CA LEU A 245 28.44 25.93 12.27
C LEU A 245 27.22 25.39 13.04
N ASN A 246 26.53 26.27 13.77
CA ASN A 246 25.23 25.92 14.29
C ASN A 246 24.31 25.58 13.12
N LYS A 247 23.75 24.37 13.09
CA LYS A 247 22.75 23.91 12.11
C LYS A 247 21.40 24.65 12.27
N ARG A 248 21.43 25.97 12.35
CA ARG A 248 20.20 26.73 12.10
C ARG A 248 19.99 26.73 10.59
N THR A 249 18.79 26.31 10.16
CA THR A 249 18.40 26.39 8.75
C THR A 249 18.80 27.75 8.18
N GLY A 250 19.77 27.73 7.28
CA GLY A 250 20.30 28.92 6.66
C GLY A 250 19.23 29.62 5.82
N LEU A 251 19.44 30.91 5.53
CA LEU A 251 18.50 31.69 4.71
C LEU A 251 18.42 31.18 3.25
N LEU A 252 19.52 30.61 2.73
CA LEU A 252 19.58 30.09 1.36
C LEU A 252 19.04 28.66 1.25
N SER A 253 19.32 27.82 2.25
CA SER A 253 18.87 26.42 2.25
C SER A 253 17.35 26.27 2.44
N ARG A 254 16.72 27.29 3.03
CA ARG A 254 15.31 27.26 3.41
C ARG A 254 14.39 27.00 2.21
N ALA A 255 14.58 27.68 1.09
CA ALA A 255 13.76 27.50 -0.10
C ALA A 255 13.89 26.08 -0.69
N SER A 256 15.13 25.57 -0.77
CA SER A 256 15.37 24.19 -1.26
C SER A 256 14.84 23.13 -0.31
N GLU A 257 14.92 23.36 1.01
CA GLU A 257 14.33 22.45 2.02
C GLU A 257 12.80 22.40 1.93
N ILE A 258 12.14 23.55 1.73
CA ILE A 258 10.68 23.60 1.51
C ILE A 258 10.31 22.77 0.28
N GLU A 259 11.00 22.97 -0.84
CA GLU A 259 10.73 22.22 -2.07
C GLU A 259 10.98 20.71 -1.86
N LYS A 260 12.09 20.34 -1.21
CA LYS A 260 12.41 18.96 -0.86
C LYS A 260 11.31 18.32 -0.01
N TYR A 261 10.91 18.96 1.09
CA TYR A 261 9.87 18.43 1.97
C TYR A 261 8.51 18.31 1.27
N ARG A 262 8.16 19.27 0.42
CA ARG A 262 6.94 19.19 -0.37
C ARG A 262 6.96 18.04 -1.37
N LYS A 263 8.09 17.82 -2.05
CA LYS A 263 8.27 16.71 -2.99
C LYS A 263 8.21 15.36 -2.26
N GLU A 264 8.88 15.25 -1.12
CA GLU A 264 8.83 14.04 -0.28
C GLU A 264 7.42 13.77 0.24
N ALA A 265 6.73 14.82 0.76
CA ALA A 265 5.35 14.71 1.24
C ALA A 265 4.40 14.23 0.13
N LYS A 266 4.52 14.80 -1.07
CA LYS A 266 3.71 14.40 -2.22
C LYS A 266 3.96 12.94 -2.60
N ALA A 267 5.22 12.52 -2.70
CA ALA A 267 5.56 11.13 -3.04
C ALA A 267 5.01 10.12 -2.01
N LEU A 268 5.04 10.48 -0.72
CA LEU A 268 4.45 9.65 0.34
C LEU A 268 2.92 9.63 0.26
N ALA A 269 2.28 10.78 -0.02
CA ALA A 269 0.84 10.87 -0.20
C ALA A 269 0.36 10.06 -1.41
N ASP A 270 1.08 10.11 -2.53
CA ASP A 270 0.75 9.36 -3.75
C ASP A 270 0.81 7.84 -3.47
N LYS A 271 1.86 7.36 -2.77
CA LYS A 271 1.95 5.96 -2.33
C LYS A 271 0.82 5.55 -1.38
N ALA A 272 0.49 6.43 -0.42
CA ALA A 272 -0.62 6.17 0.51
C ALA A 272 -1.95 6.05 -0.24
N ASN A 273 -2.19 6.91 -1.25
CA ASN A 273 -3.41 6.86 -2.05
C ASN A 273 -3.50 5.60 -2.91
N GLU A 274 -2.39 5.17 -3.52
CA GLU A 274 -2.33 3.90 -4.27
C GLU A 274 -2.67 2.69 -3.37
N LEU A 275 -2.09 2.67 -2.17
CA LEU A 275 -2.41 1.62 -1.19
C LEU A 275 -3.86 1.70 -0.69
N LYS A 276 -4.43 2.90 -0.52
CA LYS A 276 -5.84 3.09 -0.15
C LYS A 276 -6.78 2.53 -1.21
N GLU A 277 -6.48 2.74 -2.48
CA GLU A 277 -7.26 2.18 -3.58
C GLU A 277 -7.22 0.65 -3.58
N ARG A 278 -6.01 0.07 -3.44
CA ARG A 278 -5.84 -1.39 -3.32
C ARG A 278 -6.56 -1.96 -2.10
N TYR A 279 -6.50 -1.27 -0.97
CA TYR A 279 -7.21 -1.63 0.25
C TYR A 279 -8.73 -1.59 0.06
N SER A 280 -9.26 -0.55 -0.60
CA SER A 280 -10.68 -0.43 -0.92
C SER A 280 -11.17 -1.58 -1.81
N ASN A 281 -10.42 -1.93 -2.86
CA ASN A 281 -10.74 -3.05 -3.72
C ASN A 281 -10.72 -4.39 -2.96
N SER A 282 -9.74 -4.58 -2.09
CA SER A 282 -9.65 -5.77 -1.23
C SER A 282 -10.81 -5.87 -0.22
N GLN A 283 -11.32 -4.73 0.28
CA GLN A 283 -12.52 -4.69 1.14
C GLN A 283 -13.79 -5.11 0.36
N GLN A 284 -13.89 -4.73 -0.90
CA GLN A 284 -15.01 -5.16 -1.76
C GLN A 284 -14.96 -6.67 -2.04
N GLU A 285 -13.75 -7.21 -2.32
CA GLU A 285 -13.57 -8.66 -2.48
C GLU A 285 -13.91 -9.43 -1.19
N PHE A 286 -13.49 -8.89 -0.05
CA PHE A 286 -13.80 -9.46 1.26
C PHE A 286 -15.32 -9.55 1.48
N ALA A 287 -16.05 -8.45 1.25
CA ALA A 287 -17.51 -8.41 1.38
C ALA A 287 -18.20 -9.39 0.41
N LYS A 288 -17.67 -9.54 -0.81
CA LYS A 288 -18.17 -10.53 -1.77
C LYS A 288 -18.00 -11.96 -1.26
N TYR A 289 -16.83 -12.32 -0.77
CA TYR A 289 -16.60 -13.67 -0.24
C TYR A 289 -17.43 -13.96 1.01
N GLU A 290 -17.69 -12.96 1.87
CA GLU A 290 -18.62 -13.13 3.00
C GLU A 290 -20.05 -13.43 2.51
N ALA A 291 -20.52 -12.71 1.48
CA ALA A 291 -21.83 -12.97 0.88
C ALA A 291 -21.89 -14.36 0.22
N ASP A 292 -20.83 -14.76 -0.50
CA ASP A 292 -20.72 -16.07 -1.13
C ASP A 292 -20.75 -17.20 -0.09
N ILE A 293 -20.05 -17.03 1.05
CA ILE A 293 -20.11 -18.01 2.17
C ILE A 293 -21.51 -18.11 2.73
N LEU A 294 -22.19 -16.98 2.93
CA LEU A 294 -23.55 -16.98 3.47
C LEU A 294 -24.50 -17.73 2.54
N GLY A 295 -24.44 -17.48 1.23
CA GLY A 295 -25.21 -18.21 0.22
C GLY A 295 -24.89 -19.72 0.22
N THR A 296 -23.60 -20.06 0.14
CA THR A 296 -23.16 -21.47 0.13
C THR A 296 -23.53 -22.22 1.41
N ARG A 297 -23.56 -21.56 2.57
CA ARG A 297 -24.05 -22.15 3.83
C ARG A 297 -25.55 -22.42 3.79
N GLY A 298 -26.33 -21.55 3.14
CA GLY A 298 -27.75 -21.77 2.88
C GLY A 298 -27.97 -23.01 2.04
N ASP A 299 -27.25 -23.13 0.92
CA ASP A 299 -27.31 -24.29 0.03
C ASP A 299 -26.89 -25.57 0.73
N LEU A 300 -25.80 -25.52 1.50
CA LEU A 300 -25.33 -26.65 2.32
C LEU A 300 -26.39 -27.12 3.32
N SER A 301 -27.06 -26.19 4.01
CA SER A 301 -28.12 -26.52 4.95
C SER A 301 -29.29 -27.23 4.26
N THR A 302 -29.69 -26.75 3.09
CA THR A 302 -30.76 -27.36 2.28
C THR A 302 -30.38 -28.75 1.82
N GLU A 303 -29.16 -28.95 1.30
CA GLU A 303 -28.70 -30.25 0.85
C GLU A 303 -28.51 -31.25 2.00
N GLN A 304 -28.08 -30.77 3.17
CA GLN A 304 -28.02 -31.60 4.38
C GLN A 304 -29.40 -32.10 4.83
N GLN A 305 -30.42 -31.22 4.74
CA GLN A 305 -31.79 -31.61 5.06
C GLN A 305 -32.30 -32.66 4.07
N GLU A 306 -32.03 -32.50 2.79
CA GLU A 306 -32.39 -33.46 1.75
C GLU A 306 -31.70 -34.81 1.96
N LEU A 307 -30.40 -34.81 2.32
CA LEU A 307 -29.66 -36.01 2.62
C LEU A 307 -30.25 -36.77 3.84
N ILE A 308 -30.70 -36.05 4.88
CA ILE A 308 -31.38 -36.62 6.03
C ILE A 308 -32.70 -37.25 5.62
N ARG A 309 -33.49 -36.55 4.78
CA ARG A 309 -34.76 -37.07 4.25
C ARG A 309 -34.52 -38.38 3.47
N LEU A 310 -33.61 -38.36 2.50
CA LEU A 310 -33.28 -39.54 1.68
C LEU A 310 -32.78 -40.72 2.52
N ARG A 311 -31.96 -40.49 3.56
CA ARG A 311 -31.52 -41.52 4.49
C ARG A 311 -32.68 -42.15 5.28
N THR A 312 -33.66 -41.34 5.66
CA THR A 312 -34.82 -41.79 6.42
C THR A 312 -35.73 -42.64 5.51
N GLU A 313 -35.99 -42.18 4.27
CA GLU A 313 -36.77 -42.92 3.28
C GLU A 313 -36.10 -44.23 2.86
N TYR A 314 -34.77 -44.21 2.63
CA TYR A 314 -33.99 -45.42 2.37
C TYR A 314 -34.16 -46.44 3.48
N LYS A 315 -34.03 -46.01 4.76
CA LYS A 315 -34.17 -46.89 5.91
C LYS A 315 -35.57 -47.49 6.06
N ALA A 316 -36.61 -46.67 5.80
CA ALA A 316 -38.01 -47.13 5.80
C ALA A 316 -38.23 -48.18 4.70
N CYS A 317 -37.78 -47.91 3.48
CA CYS A 317 -37.87 -48.79 2.35
C CYS A 317 -37.06 -50.09 2.56
N GLN A 318 -35.87 -50.01 3.20
CA GLN A 318 -35.07 -51.18 3.57
C GLN A 318 -35.82 -52.10 4.56
N ASN A 319 -36.48 -51.52 5.58
CA ASN A 319 -37.28 -52.31 6.52
C ASN A 319 -38.48 -53.01 5.85
N GLU A 320 -39.10 -52.32 4.88
CA GLU A 320 -40.20 -52.90 4.07
C GLU A 320 -39.71 -54.05 3.20
N TYR A 321 -38.55 -53.88 2.54
CA TYR A 321 -37.91 -54.92 1.73
C TYR A 321 -37.58 -56.16 2.58
N ASP A 322 -36.95 -55.98 3.74
CA ASP A 322 -36.60 -57.08 4.64
C ASP A 322 -37.85 -57.83 5.17
N SER A 323 -38.93 -57.10 5.44
CA SER A 323 -40.24 -57.65 5.83
C SER A 323 -40.86 -58.49 4.70
N LEU A 324 -40.82 -57.98 3.44
CA LEU A 324 -41.31 -58.69 2.26
C LEU A 324 -40.51 -59.98 2.00
N VAL A 325 -39.17 -59.90 2.08
CA VAL A 325 -38.29 -61.08 1.96
C VAL A 325 -38.68 -62.15 2.99
N SER A 326 -38.79 -61.77 4.27
CA SER A 326 -39.18 -62.70 5.35
C SER A 326 -40.56 -63.31 5.11
N SER A 327 -41.54 -62.53 4.65
CA SER A 327 -42.89 -62.99 4.35
C SER A 327 -42.92 -63.93 3.15
N ILE A 328 -42.10 -63.69 2.12
CA ILE A 328 -41.98 -64.57 0.96
C ILE A 328 -41.36 -65.92 1.37
N ASP A 329 -40.29 -65.90 2.17
CA ASP A 329 -39.63 -67.11 2.64
C ASP A 329 -40.54 -67.91 3.51
N PHE A 330 -41.31 -67.29 4.42
CA PHE A 330 -42.33 -67.97 5.20
C PHE A 330 -43.35 -68.65 4.32
N THR A 331 -43.91 -67.97 3.33
CA THR A 331 -44.91 -68.46 2.38
C THR A 331 -44.36 -69.64 1.55
N LYS A 332 -43.08 -69.54 1.08
CA LYS A 332 -42.41 -70.61 0.36
C LYS A 332 -42.28 -71.87 1.21
N ASN A 333 -41.93 -71.73 2.47
CA ASN A 333 -41.86 -72.85 3.39
C ASN A 333 -43.24 -73.52 3.62
N GLU A 334 -44.32 -72.75 3.78
CA GLU A 334 -45.67 -73.22 3.86
C GLU A 334 -46.10 -74.00 2.58
N ILE A 335 -45.75 -73.53 1.41
CA ILE A 335 -45.99 -74.17 0.10
C ILE A 335 -45.31 -75.56 0.11
N VAL A 336 -44.01 -75.57 0.45
CA VAL A 336 -43.24 -76.88 0.51
C VAL A 336 -43.87 -77.85 1.48
N GLU A 337 -44.30 -77.40 2.65
CA GLU A 337 -45.03 -78.27 3.62
C GLU A 337 -46.34 -78.77 3.01
N CYS A 338 -47.12 -77.91 2.34
CA CYS A 338 -48.35 -78.37 1.72
C CYS A 338 -48.09 -79.37 0.56
N GLU A 339 -47.09 -79.11 -0.29
CA GLU A 339 -46.67 -80.03 -1.37
C GLU A 339 -46.27 -81.38 -0.81
N ASN A 340 -45.51 -81.45 0.31
CA ASN A 340 -45.14 -82.66 0.97
C ASN A 340 -46.39 -83.39 1.54
N LYS A 341 -47.36 -82.69 2.13
CA LYS A 341 -48.63 -83.26 2.58
C LYS A 341 -49.45 -83.85 1.45
N ILE A 342 -49.54 -83.09 0.29
CA ILE A 342 -50.23 -83.55 -0.92
C ILE A 342 -49.57 -84.86 -1.43
N SER A 343 -48.21 -84.85 -1.53
CA SER A 343 -47.48 -86.03 -2.02
C SER A 343 -47.69 -87.23 -1.12
N ASN A 344 -47.75 -87.08 0.24
CA ASN A 344 -48.04 -88.16 1.17
C ASN A 344 -49.51 -88.66 1.02
N LEU A 345 -50.47 -87.71 0.90
CA LEU A 345 -51.88 -88.10 0.71
C LEU A 345 -52.11 -88.84 -0.65
N GLN A 346 -51.35 -88.43 -1.72
CA GLN A 346 -51.36 -89.10 -2.99
C GLN A 346 -50.84 -90.54 -2.87
N LYS A 347 -49.76 -90.78 -2.16
CA LYS A 347 -49.25 -92.10 -1.85
C LYS A 347 -50.25 -92.97 -1.03
N ASP A 348 -50.83 -92.35 0.00
CA ASP A 348 -51.84 -92.99 0.83
C ASP A 348 -53.09 -93.42 0.00
N LYS A 349 -53.50 -92.49 -0.89
CA LYS A 349 -54.58 -92.76 -1.86
C LYS A 349 -54.24 -93.94 -2.78
N GLU A 350 -53.04 -93.90 -3.41
CA GLU A 350 -52.57 -95.00 -4.27
C GLU A 350 -52.53 -96.37 -3.53
N THR A 351 -52.16 -96.32 -2.27
CA THR A 351 -52.14 -97.52 -1.40
C THR A 351 -53.57 -98.01 -1.13
N ALA A 352 -54.48 -97.08 -0.77
CA ALA A 352 -55.87 -97.38 -0.54
C ALA A 352 -56.58 -97.87 -1.82
N ASP A 353 -56.29 -97.29 -2.98
CA ASP A 353 -56.85 -97.76 -4.27
C ASP A 353 -56.36 -99.17 -4.64
N LYS A 354 -55.08 -99.49 -4.32
CA LYS A 354 -54.57 -100.86 -4.49
C LYS A 354 -55.23 -101.82 -3.52
N GLU A 355 -55.38 -101.47 -2.26
CA GLU A 355 -56.11 -102.32 -1.28
C GLU A 355 -57.57 -102.52 -1.67
N PHE A 356 -58.22 -101.43 -2.16
CA PHE A 356 -59.59 -101.48 -2.65
C PHE A 356 -59.70 -102.39 -3.85
N SER A 357 -58.83 -102.33 -4.84
CA SER A 357 -58.77 -103.19 -6.00
C SER A 357 -58.52 -104.67 -5.59
N ALA A 358 -57.66 -104.91 -4.60
CA ALA A 358 -57.42 -106.24 -4.07
C ALA A 358 -58.67 -106.82 -3.36
N PHE A 359 -59.39 -106.00 -2.61
CA PHE A 359 -60.67 -106.41 -2.01
C PHE A 359 -61.75 -106.66 -3.06
N GLU A 360 -61.85 -105.85 -4.15
CA GLU A 360 -62.76 -106.13 -5.28
C GLU A 360 -62.43 -107.45 -5.97
N GLU A 361 -61.10 -107.73 -6.16
CA GLU A 361 -60.68 -109.04 -6.67
C GLU A 361 -61.05 -110.18 -5.74
N GLU A 362 -60.87 -110.02 -4.40
CA GLU A 362 -61.25 -110.97 -3.39
C GLU A 362 -62.77 -111.21 -3.40
N ILE A 363 -63.57 -110.19 -3.43
CA ILE A 363 -65.07 -110.25 -3.50
C ILE A 363 -65.45 -110.98 -4.78
N ALA A 364 -64.87 -110.58 -5.97
CA ALA A 364 -65.15 -111.25 -7.22
C ALA A 364 -64.77 -112.80 -7.24
N ASN A 365 -63.72 -113.13 -6.42
CA ASN A 365 -63.36 -114.58 -6.30
C ASN A 365 -64.33 -115.31 -5.34
N ILE A 366 -64.86 -114.62 -4.31
CA ILE A 366 -65.86 -115.20 -3.39
C ILE A 366 -67.20 -115.42 -4.14
N GLU A 367 -67.62 -114.46 -5.00
CA GLU A 367 -68.84 -114.60 -5.82
C GLU A 367 -68.81 -115.69 -6.87
N LYS A 368 -67.63 -116.20 -7.27
CA LYS A 368 -67.41 -117.26 -8.20
C LYS A 368 -67.31 -118.67 -7.62
N THR A 369 -67.30 -118.76 -6.27
CA THR A 369 -67.28 -120.03 -5.48
C THR A 369 -68.65 -120.38 -4.99
#